data_84f919698018b217637972b9eeb42c0f
#
_entry.id   84f919698018b217637972b9eeb42c0f
#
_cell.length_a   1.000
_cell.length_b   1.000
_cell.length_c   1.000
_cell.angle_alpha   90.00
_cell.angle_beta   90.00
_cell.angle_gamma   90.00
#
_symmetry.space_group_name_H-M   'P 1'
#
loop_
_entity.id
_entity.type
_entity.pdbx_description
1 polymer ?
#
loop_
_entity_poly.entity_id
_entity_poly.type
_entity_poly.pdbx_seq_one_letter_code
_entity_poly.pdbx_strand_id
1 'polypeptide(L)'
;PPLHGSSAASDVYKRQALFNVKQTGLEKQPAVQEKLAKIATWRENINAHLTSSITLAEKSPAGLLMPNQSLLYTGRCTALNQLNEMMHIARELCGGQICVTPNAATFKNPDTGKWMEKFYTINDTWKSEDRRKLLAYARDLLNSDYGGHRLTFQLFAQSAPFAQSGAVYRNFDWDATLEFVQKSAGLSNNVFKPNKINNGDPAIQKWYENNYKEAAE
;
A
#
# COMPACT_ATOMS: atom_id res chain seq x y z
N PRO A 1 5.33 -5.23 12.08
CA PRO A 1 3.93 -5.49 11.76
C PRO A 1 3.72 -5.60 10.26
N PRO A 2 2.72 -6.37 9.82
CA PRO A 2 2.50 -6.69 8.41
C PRO A 2 2.24 -5.48 7.50
N LEU A 3 1.64 -4.40 8.00
CA LEU A 3 1.44 -3.15 7.26
C LEU A 3 2.74 -2.47 6.85
N HIS A 4 3.83 -2.63 7.62
CA HIS A 4 5.14 -2.12 7.22
C HIS A 4 5.67 -2.77 5.93
N GLY A 5 5.45 -4.07 5.77
CA GLY A 5 5.84 -4.77 4.55
C GLY A 5 5.10 -4.26 3.31
N SER A 6 3.79 -4.05 3.43
CA SER A 6 2.95 -3.52 2.34
C SER A 6 3.27 -2.05 2.03
N SER A 7 3.53 -1.24 3.05
CA SER A 7 3.97 0.15 2.87
C SER A 7 5.33 0.22 2.19
N ALA A 8 6.31 -0.59 2.61
CA ALA A 8 7.62 -0.65 1.96
C ALA A 8 7.52 -1.12 0.50
N ALA A 9 6.69 -2.12 0.19
CA ALA A 9 6.48 -2.56 -1.18
C ALA A 9 5.87 -1.46 -2.06
N SER A 10 4.85 -0.76 -1.57
CA SER A 10 4.23 0.35 -2.30
C SER A 10 5.20 1.51 -2.55
N ASP A 11 6.09 1.79 -1.60
CA ASP A 11 7.14 2.79 -1.77
C ASP A 11 8.16 2.41 -2.85
N VAL A 12 8.53 1.14 -2.92
CA VAL A 12 9.46 0.64 -3.95
C VAL A 12 8.86 0.79 -5.33
N TYR A 13 7.61 0.34 -5.55
CA TYR A 13 6.95 0.43 -6.86
C TYR A 13 6.77 1.88 -7.31
N LYS A 14 6.37 2.77 -6.42
CA LYS A 14 6.22 4.20 -6.68
C LYS A 14 7.55 4.84 -7.12
N ARG A 15 8.62 4.61 -6.36
CA ARG A 15 9.92 5.22 -6.62
C ARG A 15 10.49 4.76 -7.96
N GLN A 16 10.32 3.50 -8.29
CA GLN A 16 10.80 2.92 -9.54
C GLN A 16 10.06 3.45 -10.76
N ALA A 17 8.72 3.48 -10.70
CA ALA A 17 7.90 4.05 -11.75
C ALA A 17 8.23 5.53 -11.97
N LEU A 18 8.32 6.32 -10.90
CA LEU A 18 8.69 7.74 -10.96
C LEU A 18 10.08 7.95 -11.57
N PHE A 19 11.06 7.13 -11.16
CA PHE A 19 12.42 7.26 -11.68
C PHE A 19 12.47 6.97 -13.18
N ASN A 20 11.76 5.94 -13.65
CA ASN A 20 11.69 5.61 -15.07
C ASN A 20 11.07 6.74 -15.90
N VAL A 21 9.93 7.28 -15.47
CA VAL A 21 9.26 8.35 -16.23
C VAL A 21 10.05 9.65 -16.22
N LYS A 22 10.80 9.93 -15.16
CA LYS A 22 11.74 11.06 -15.12
C LYS A 22 12.93 10.89 -16.07
N GLN A 23 13.51 9.69 -16.14
CA GLN A 23 14.57 9.40 -17.12
C GLN A 23 14.11 9.62 -18.55
N THR A 24 12.87 9.24 -18.85
CA THR A 24 12.31 9.33 -20.21
C THR A 24 11.63 10.67 -20.51
N GLY A 25 11.53 11.59 -19.53
CA GLY A 25 10.86 12.88 -19.68
C GLY A 25 9.33 12.79 -19.75
N LEU A 26 8.75 11.64 -19.42
CA LEU A 26 7.31 11.41 -19.49
C LEU A 26 6.53 11.94 -18.28
N GLU A 27 7.19 12.41 -17.24
CA GLU A 27 6.56 12.92 -16.01
C GLU A 27 5.67 14.16 -16.23
N LYS A 28 5.81 14.82 -17.38
CA LYS A 28 4.99 15.97 -17.75
C LYS A 28 3.67 15.59 -18.45
N GLN A 29 3.52 14.33 -18.84
CA GLN A 29 2.32 13.86 -19.52
C GLN A 29 1.16 13.70 -18.53
N PRO A 30 -0.04 14.29 -18.78
CA PRO A 30 -1.16 14.22 -17.87
C PRO A 30 -1.57 12.79 -17.47
N ALA A 31 -1.60 11.88 -18.44
CA ALA A 31 -1.92 10.48 -18.18
C ALA A 31 -0.88 9.77 -17.27
N VAL A 32 0.39 10.16 -17.32
CA VAL A 32 1.44 9.66 -16.43
C VAL A 32 1.27 10.26 -15.04
N GLN A 33 0.96 11.55 -14.95
CA GLN A 33 0.73 12.24 -13.68
C GLN A 33 -0.47 11.64 -12.93
N GLU A 34 -1.55 11.33 -13.63
CA GLU A 34 -2.73 10.66 -13.04
C GLU A 34 -2.35 9.31 -12.42
N LYS A 35 -1.59 8.47 -13.14
CA LYS A 35 -1.12 7.18 -12.65
C LYS A 35 -0.19 7.30 -11.44
N LEU A 36 0.73 8.25 -11.48
CA LEU A 36 1.61 8.54 -10.34
C LEU A 36 0.84 9.04 -9.13
N ALA A 37 -0.15 9.92 -9.33
CA ALA A 37 -1.02 10.41 -8.27
C ALA A 37 -1.82 9.27 -7.63
N LYS A 38 -2.35 8.34 -8.44
CA LYS A 38 -3.07 7.16 -7.96
C LYS A 38 -2.19 6.28 -7.05
N ILE A 39 -0.97 5.95 -7.47
CA ILE A 39 -0.01 5.20 -6.64
C ILE A 39 0.34 5.97 -5.36
N ALA A 40 0.54 7.28 -5.44
CA ALA A 40 0.83 8.11 -4.29
C ALA A 40 -0.33 8.12 -3.29
N THR A 41 -1.57 8.26 -3.76
CA THR A 41 -2.78 8.21 -2.93
C THR A 41 -2.89 6.89 -2.17
N TRP A 42 -2.67 5.77 -2.84
CA TRP A 42 -2.70 4.46 -2.19
C TRP A 42 -1.63 4.30 -1.12
N ARG A 43 -0.43 4.77 -1.40
CA ARG A 43 0.66 4.77 -0.42
C ARG A 43 0.29 5.57 0.82
N GLU A 44 -0.27 6.77 0.65
CA GLU A 44 -0.69 7.61 1.77
C GLU A 44 -1.87 7.00 2.54
N ASN A 45 -2.80 6.33 1.87
CA ASN A 45 -3.86 5.57 2.54
C ASN A 45 -3.31 4.48 3.47
N ILE A 46 -2.32 3.70 3.01
CA ILE A 46 -1.68 2.67 3.84
C ILE A 46 -0.99 3.31 5.04
N ASN A 47 -0.29 4.42 4.85
CA ASN A 47 0.36 5.15 5.93
C ASN A 47 -0.65 5.72 6.94
N ALA A 48 -1.75 6.29 6.47
CA ALA A 48 -2.80 6.83 7.31
C ALA A 48 -3.41 5.73 8.21
N HIS A 49 -3.73 4.56 7.64
CA HIS A 49 -4.22 3.43 8.43
C HIS A 49 -3.18 2.92 9.44
N LEU A 50 -1.92 2.83 9.05
CA LEU A 50 -0.85 2.42 9.95
C LEU A 50 -0.70 3.40 11.12
N THR A 51 -0.59 4.69 10.82
CA THR A 51 -0.45 5.74 11.83
C THR A 51 -1.66 5.79 12.74
N SER A 52 -2.87 5.80 12.19
CA SER A 52 -4.11 5.85 12.97
C SER A 52 -4.27 4.61 13.86
N SER A 53 -3.93 3.42 13.36
CA SER A 53 -4.03 2.18 14.17
C SER A 53 -3.07 2.17 15.36
N ILE A 54 -1.93 2.84 15.24
CA ILE A 54 -0.95 2.96 16.33
C ILE A 54 -1.38 4.09 17.29
N THR A 55 -1.81 5.24 16.76
CA THR A 55 -2.22 6.39 17.56
C THR A 55 -3.47 6.07 18.40
N LEU A 56 -4.40 5.30 17.83
CA LEU A 56 -5.62 4.83 18.50
C LEU A 56 -5.47 3.41 19.06
N ALA A 57 -4.27 3.07 19.56
CA ALA A 57 -3.99 1.75 20.12
C ALA A 57 -4.90 1.44 21.33
N GLU A 58 -5.25 0.18 21.48
CA GLU A 58 -6.17 -0.32 22.48
C GLU A 58 -5.46 -1.28 23.44
N LYS A 59 -6.02 -1.49 24.64
CA LYS A 59 -5.55 -2.54 25.53
C LYS A 59 -6.35 -3.83 25.28
N SER A 60 -5.65 -4.93 25.17
CA SER A 60 -6.28 -6.25 25.13
C SER A 60 -6.92 -6.58 26.50
N PRO A 61 -7.83 -7.58 26.56
CA PRO A 61 -8.35 -8.07 27.84
C PRO A 61 -7.26 -8.50 28.83
N ALA A 62 -6.09 -8.90 28.34
CA ALA A 62 -4.90 -9.22 29.13
C ALA A 62 -4.04 -8.00 29.50
N GLY A 63 -4.48 -6.78 29.19
CA GLY A 63 -3.77 -5.54 29.52
C GLY A 63 -2.61 -5.16 28.57
N LEU A 64 -2.40 -5.92 27.51
CA LEU A 64 -1.34 -5.64 26.52
C LEU A 64 -1.80 -4.57 25.54
N LEU A 65 -0.88 -3.66 25.17
CA LEU A 65 -1.14 -2.64 24.16
C LEU A 65 -1.21 -3.28 22.77
N MET A 66 -2.30 -3.03 22.04
CA MET A 66 -2.53 -3.53 20.69
C MET A 66 -2.90 -2.37 19.76
N PRO A 67 -2.52 -2.42 18.47
CA PRO A 67 -3.04 -1.46 17.50
C PRO A 67 -4.57 -1.54 17.44
N ASN A 68 -5.24 -0.42 17.15
CA ASN A 68 -6.67 -0.42 16.89
C ASN A 68 -7.04 -1.44 15.81
N GLN A 69 -7.84 -2.43 16.16
CA GLN A 69 -8.11 -3.59 15.31
C GLN A 69 -8.92 -3.22 14.06
N SER A 70 -9.91 -2.34 14.20
CA SER A 70 -10.73 -1.90 13.06
C SER A 70 -9.86 -1.22 12.00
N LEU A 71 -9.05 -0.25 12.38
CA LEU A 71 -8.16 0.49 11.48
C LEU A 71 -7.06 -0.40 10.90
N LEU A 72 -6.49 -1.29 11.70
CA LEU A 72 -5.45 -2.22 11.26
C LEU A 72 -5.95 -3.16 10.16
N TYR A 73 -7.10 -3.82 10.37
CA TYR A 73 -7.66 -4.75 9.39
C TYR A 73 -8.19 -4.03 8.15
N THR A 74 -8.77 -2.84 8.29
CA THR A 74 -9.15 -2.01 7.15
C THR A 74 -7.93 -1.65 6.29
N GLY A 75 -6.84 -1.20 6.92
CA GLY A 75 -5.59 -0.91 6.23
C GLY A 75 -5.00 -2.13 5.50
N ARG A 76 -5.11 -3.33 6.10
CA ARG A 76 -4.69 -4.58 5.45
C ARG A 76 -5.51 -4.90 4.21
N CYS A 77 -6.83 -4.85 4.31
CA CYS A 77 -7.71 -5.08 3.16
C CYS A 77 -7.47 -4.07 2.04
N THR A 78 -7.32 -2.79 2.39
CA THR A 78 -7.00 -1.72 1.45
C THR A 78 -5.66 -1.99 0.74
N ALA A 79 -4.61 -2.34 1.49
CA ALA A 79 -3.30 -2.63 0.93
C ALA A 79 -3.34 -3.83 -0.06
N LEU A 80 -4.04 -4.90 0.29
CA LEU A 80 -4.16 -6.08 -0.56
C LEU A 80 -4.91 -5.79 -1.86
N ASN A 81 -6.01 -5.06 -1.78
CA ASN A 81 -6.82 -4.71 -2.95
C ASN A 81 -6.04 -3.80 -3.91
N GLN A 82 -5.19 -2.91 -3.39
CA GLN A 82 -4.45 -1.93 -4.17
C GLN A 82 -3.13 -2.48 -4.74
N LEU A 83 -2.54 -3.49 -4.10
CA LEU A 83 -1.19 -3.98 -4.43
C LEU A 83 -1.07 -4.45 -5.88
N ASN A 84 -2.03 -5.22 -6.38
CA ASN A 84 -2.03 -5.73 -7.75
C ASN A 84 -2.10 -4.59 -8.78
N GLU A 85 -2.93 -3.60 -8.52
CA GLU A 85 -3.09 -2.45 -9.39
C GLU A 85 -1.86 -1.53 -9.37
N MET A 86 -1.23 -1.35 -8.19
CA MET A 86 0.06 -0.68 -8.09
C MET A 86 1.14 -1.33 -8.94
N MET A 87 1.24 -2.66 -8.90
CA MET A 87 2.19 -3.40 -9.71
C MET A 87 1.88 -3.28 -11.20
N HIS A 88 0.60 -3.32 -11.58
CA HIS A 88 0.18 -3.14 -12.96
C HIS A 88 0.59 -1.76 -13.49
N ILE A 89 0.26 -0.70 -12.78
CA ILE A 89 0.65 0.67 -13.14
C ILE A 89 2.17 0.84 -13.17
N ALA A 90 2.89 0.24 -12.22
CA ALA A 90 4.35 0.30 -12.22
C ALA A 90 4.95 -0.37 -13.46
N ARG A 91 4.43 -1.53 -13.88
CA ARG A 91 4.83 -2.20 -15.14
C ARG A 91 4.56 -1.32 -16.35
N GLU A 92 3.37 -0.75 -16.42
CA GLU A 92 2.97 0.13 -17.53
C GLU A 92 3.88 1.36 -17.62
N LEU A 93 4.16 2.02 -16.50
CA LEU A 93 5.05 3.18 -16.45
C LEU A 93 6.53 2.83 -16.70
N CYS A 94 6.94 1.60 -16.44
CA CYS A 94 8.27 1.11 -16.80
C CYS A 94 8.38 0.71 -18.28
N GLY A 95 7.25 0.38 -18.90
CA GLY A 95 7.15 -0.02 -20.30
C GLY A 95 7.69 -1.42 -20.59
N GLY A 96 7.52 -1.87 -21.83
CA GLY A 96 7.93 -3.21 -22.29
C GLY A 96 9.43 -3.50 -22.19
N GLN A 97 10.26 -2.48 -22.07
CA GLN A 97 11.72 -2.63 -21.95
C GLN A 97 12.13 -3.44 -20.71
N ILE A 98 11.36 -3.46 -19.65
CA ILE A 98 11.66 -4.30 -18.48
C ILE A 98 11.69 -5.79 -18.81
N CYS A 99 10.95 -6.24 -19.83
CA CYS A 99 10.94 -7.64 -20.27
C CYS A 99 12.12 -7.96 -21.16
N VAL A 100 12.50 -7.05 -22.06
CA VAL A 100 13.45 -7.31 -23.16
C VAL A 100 14.84 -6.73 -22.94
N THR A 101 15.10 -6.04 -21.82
CA THR A 101 16.44 -5.49 -21.53
C THR A 101 17.47 -6.61 -21.46
N PRO A 102 18.52 -6.55 -22.31
CA PRO A 102 19.58 -7.54 -22.32
C PRO A 102 20.36 -7.57 -21.00
N ASN A 103 21.09 -8.65 -20.79
CA ASN A 103 21.95 -8.79 -19.61
C ASN A 103 23.23 -7.93 -19.71
N ALA A 104 23.98 -7.85 -18.62
CA ALA A 104 25.19 -7.04 -18.56
C ALA A 104 26.29 -7.54 -19.55
N ALA A 105 26.32 -8.82 -19.89
CA ALA A 105 27.29 -9.35 -20.84
C ALA A 105 27.07 -8.78 -22.25
N THR A 106 25.81 -8.61 -22.68
CA THR A 106 25.47 -7.99 -23.97
C THR A 106 25.95 -6.53 -24.04
N PHE A 107 25.87 -5.80 -22.95
CA PHE A 107 26.37 -4.40 -22.89
C PHE A 107 27.89 -4.30 -22.91
N LYS A 108 28.60 -5.32 -22.41
CA LYS A 108 30.07 -5.37 -22.38
C LYS A 108 30.69 -6.03 -23.58
N ASN A 109 29.90 -6.70 -24.42
CA ASN A 109 30.39 -7.38 -25.62
C ASN A 109 30.84 -6.34 -26.66
N PRO A 110 32.05 -6.49 -27.26
CA PRO A 110 32.55 -5.51 -28.24
C PRO A 110 31.65 -5.31 -29.46
N ASP A 111 30.97 -6.37 -29.91
CA ASP A 111 30.13 -6.31 -31.11
C ASP A 111 28.76 -5.65 -30.85
N THR A 112 28.18 -5.93 -29.70
CA THR A 112 26.84 -5.47 -29.34
C THR A 112 26.85 -4.21 -28.46
N GLY A 113 27.89 -3.98 -27.67
CA GLY A 113 27.99 -2.90 -26.71
C GLY A 113 27.79 -1.50 -27.33
N LYS A 114 28.34 -1.27 -28.53
CA LYS A 114 28.12 -0.02 -29.29
C LYS A 114 26.64 0.27 -29.59
N TRP A 115 25.85 -0.78 -29.84
CA TRP A 115 24.42 -0.66 -30.08
C TRP A 115 23.66 -0.43 -28.76
N MET A 116 24.09 -1.11 -27.69
CA MET A 116 23.52 -0.87 -26.37
C MET A 116 23.77 0.56 -25.93
N GLU A 117 24.97 1.09 -26.09
CA GLU A 117 25.28 2.50 -25.81
C GLU A 117 24.37 3.42 -26.62
N LYS A 118 24.25 3.20 -27.92
CA LYS A 118 23.43 4.01 -28.81
C LYS A 118 21.94 4.03 -28.43
N PHE A 119 21.35 2.87 -28.12
CA PHE A 119 19.90 2.73 -27.97
C PHE A 119 19.41 2.82 -26.52
N TYR A 120 20.29 2.62 -25.53
CA TYR A 120 19.92 2.72 -24.11
C TYR A 120 20.37 4.02 -23.46
N THR A 121 21.28 4.76 -24.06
CA THR A 121 21.60 6.13 -23.62
C THR A 121 20.43 7.06 -23.95
N ILE A 122 19.90 7.75 -22.96
CA ILE A 122 18.80 8.70 -23.14
C ILE A 122 19.34 10.11 -23.40
N ASN A 123 20.34 10.52 -22.62
CA ASN A 123 21.01 11.82 -22.71
C ASN A 123 22.34 11.76 -21.94
N ASP A 124 23.01 12.91 -21.80
CA ASP A 124 24.30 12.98 -21.11
C ASP A 124 24.25 12.60 -19.64
N THR A 125 23.11 12.79 -18.99
CA THR A 125 22.91 12.41 -17.57
C THR A 125 22.61 10.92 -17.39
N TRP A 126 21.84 10.32 -18.32
CA TRP A 126 21.33 8.95 -18.22
C TRP A 126 21.98 8.06 -19.28
N LYS A 127 23.13 7.48 -18.91
CA LYS A 127 23.91 6.58 -19.78
C LYS A 127 23.29 5.18 -19.85
N SER A 128 23.69 4.42 -20.85
CA SER A 128 23.17 3.09 -21.16
C SER A 128 23.23 2.12 -19.97
N GLU A 129 24.34 2.11 -19.22
CA GLU A 129 24.51 1.22 -18.08
C GLU A 129 23.59 1.58 -16.90
N ASP A 130 23.34 2.85 -16.62
CA ASP A 130 22.39 3.26 -15.58
C ASP A 130 20.96 2.93 -15.99
N ARG A 131 20.65 3.11 -17.26
CA ARG A 131 19.37 2.68 -17.82
C ARG A 131 19.17 1.18 -17.69
N ARG A 132 20.18 0.38 -18.07
CA ARG A 132 20.17 -1.06 -17.92
C ARG A 132 19.93 -1.50 -16.47
N LYS A 133 20.67 -0.91 -15.52
CA LYS A 133 20.53 -1.21 -14.08
C LYS A 133 19.11 -0.94 -13.59
N LEU A 134 18.53 0.20 -13.95
CA LEU A 134 17.17 0.54 -13.57
C LEU A 134 16.15 -0.46 -14.13
N LEU A 135 16.26 -0.80 -15.42
CA LEU A 135 15.34 -1.74 -16.06
C LEU A 135 15.50 -3.17 -15.53
N ALA A 136 16.74 -3.61 -15.22
CA ALA A 136 16.99 -4.90 -14.60
C ALA A 136 16.38 -4.97 -13.19
N TYR A 137 16.58 -3.92 -12.39
CA TYR A 137 15.96 -3.80 -11.07
C TYR A 137 14.42 -3.81 -11.15
N ALA A 138 13.85 -3.09 -12.15
CA ALA A 138 12.41 -3.11 -12.41
C ALA A 138 11.90 -4.51 -12.75
N ARG A 139 12.61 -5.22 -13.62
CA ARG A 139 12.27 -6.58 -13.98
C ARG A 139 12.30 -7.54 -12.78
N ASP A 140 13.33 -7.44 -11.95
CA ASP A 140 13.47 -8.31 -10.78
C ASP A 140 12.33 -8.11 -9.78
N LEU A 141 11.87 -6.89 -9.60
CA LEU A 141 10.76 -6.58 -8.69
C LEU A 141 9.36 -6.87 -9.25
N LEU A 142 9.17 -6.68 -10.57
CA LEU A 142 7.83 -6.68 -11.16
C LEU A 142 7.54 -7.94 -11.98
N ASN A 143 8.55 -8.60 -12.55
CA ASN A 143 8.36 -9.64 -13.54
C ASN A 143 9.19 -10.91 -13.29
N SER A 144 9.99 -10.98 -12.22
CA SER A 144 10.76 -12.18 -11.90
C SER A 144 9.94 -13.16 -11.05
N ASP A 145 10.46 -14.39 -10.94
CA ASP A 145 9.94 -15.40 -10.01
C ASP A 145 9.90 -14.88 -8.57
N TYR A 146 10.91 -14.11 -8.17
CA TYR A 146 10.94 -13.44 -6.88
C TYR A 146 9.79 -12.42 -6.73
N GLY A 147 9.49 -11.64 -7.77
CA GLY A 147 8.35 -10.71 -7.77
C GLY A 147 7.02 -11.43 -7.58
N GLY A 148 6.83 -12.55 -8.27
CA GLY A 148 5.65 -13.41 -8.12
C GLY A 148 5.54 -14.04 -6.72
N HIS A 149 6.66 -14.57 -6.21
CA HIS A 149 6.72 -15.11 -4.86
C HIS A 149 6.37 -14.03 -3.81
N ARG A 150 6.95 -12.83 -3.91
CA ARG A 150 6.67 -11.71 -3.01
C ARG A 150 5.21 -11.31 -3.02
N LEU A 151 4.58 -11.26 -4.18
CA LEU A 151 3.16 -10.92 -4.31
C LEU A 151 2.28 -11.95 -3.58
N THR A 152 2.51 -13.24 -3.84
CA THR A 152 1.80 -14.33 -3.18
C THR A 152 2.04 -14.35 -1.67
N PHE A 153 3.29 -14.16 -1.25
CA PHE A 153 3.64 -14.08 0.17
C PHE A 153 2.89 -12.94 0.86
N GLN A 154 2.86 -11.73 0.27
CA GLN A 154 2.16 -10.59 0.86
C GLN A 154 0.65 -10.81 0.95
N LEU A 155 0.07 -11.53 -0.01
CA LEU A 155 -1.35 -11.85 0.00
C LEU A 155 -1.73 -12.74 1.19
N PHE A 156 -0.88 -13.72 1.55
CA PHE A 156 -1.20 -14.75 2.55
C PHE A 156 -0.46 -14.60 3.88
N ALA A 157 0.63 -13.82 3.95
CA ALA A 157 1.45 -13.68 5.17
C ALA A 157 0.69 -13.18 6.41
N GLN A 158 -0.49 -12.62 6.21
CA GLN A 158 -1.30 -11.99 7.25
C GLN A 158 -2.64 -12.72 7.50
N SER A 159 -2.79 -13.91 7.03
CA SER A 159 -4.00 -14.72 6.88
C SER A 159 -4.65 -14.60 5.50
N ALA A 160 -5.55 -15.51 5.19
CA ALA A 160 -6.27 -15.48 3.92
C ALA A 160 -7.15 -14.21 3.80
N PRO A 161 -7.32 -13.65 2.59
CA PRO A 161 -8.07 -12.40 2.38
C PRO A 161 -9.48 -12.41 2.96
N PHE A 162 -10.21 -13.52 2.86
CA PHE A 162 -11.55 -13.64 3.43
C PHE A 162 -11.56 -13.51 4.96
N ALA A 163 -10.53 -14.03 5.63
CA ALA A 163 -10.41 -13.93 7.08
C ALA A 163 -10.12 -12.49 7.53
N GLN A 164 -9.36 -11.74 6.72
CA GLN A 164 -9.11 -10.33 6.97
C GLN A 164 -10.37 -9.48 6.77
N SER A 165 -11.14 -9.74 5.71
CA SER A 165 -12.45 -9.09 5.49
C SER A 165 -13.44 -9.41 6.62
N GLY A 166 -13.46 -10.66 7.08
CA GLY A 166 -14.23 -11.06 8.25
C GLY A 166 -13.80 -10.35 9.55
N ALA A 167 -12.50 -10.05 9.68
CA ALA A 167 -12.01 -9.26 10.80
C ALA A 167 -12.45 -7.78 10.72
N VAL A 168 -12.46 -7.18 9.53
CA VAL A 168 -13.04 -5.84 9.34
C VAL A 168 -14.50 -5.83 9.76
N TYR A 169 -15.29 -6.79 9.27
CA TYR A 169 -16.71 -6.89 9.60
C TYR A 169 -16.95 -6.98 11.11
N ARG A 170 -16.17 -7.82 11.83
CA ARG A 170 -16.32 -8.01 13.29
C ARG A 170 -15.88 -6.81 14.12
N ASN A 171 -14.93 -6.01 13.64
CA ASN A 171 -14.36 -4.90 14.41
C ASN A 171 -14.95 -3.53 14.02
N PHE A 172 -15.83 -3.48 13.02
CA PHE A 172 -16.51 -2.25 12.64
C PHE A 172 -17.72 -1.99 13.56
N ASP A 173 -17.93 -0.74 13.93
CA ASP A 173 -19.08 -0.34 14.76
C ASP A 173 -20.34 -0.18 13.91
N TRP A 174 -21.00 -1.32 13.64
CA TRP A 174 -22.27 -1.36 12.93
C TRP A 174 -23.41 -0.75 13.73
N ASP A 175 -23.37 -0.89 15.05
CA ASP A 175 -24.45 -0.44 15.93
C ASP A 175 -24.57 1.08 15.94
N ALA A 176 -23.44 1.82 15.95
CA ALA A 176 -23.46 3.27 15.81
C ALA A 176 -24.08 3.71 14.47
N THR A 177 -23.84 2.97 13.39
CA THR A 177 -24.43 3.23 12.09
C THR A 177 -25.96 3.03 12.10
N LEU A 178 -26.42 1.95 12.70
CA LEU A 178 -27.85 1.64 12.82
C LEU A 178 -28.57 2.67 13.73
N GLU A 179 -27.97 3.02 14.85
CA GLU A 179 -28.49 4.05 15.77
C GLU A 179 -28.65 5.41 15.06
N PHE A 180 -27.66 5.79 14.26
CA PHE A 180 -27.73 7.01 13.45
C PHE A 180 -28.94 7.02 12.50
N VAL A 181 -29.14 5.90 11.77
CA VAL A 181 -30.29 5.77 10.84
C VAL A 181 -31.62 5.82 11.59
N GLN A 182 -31.74 5.10 12.71
CA GLN A 182 -32.95 5.14 13.54
C GLN A 182 -33.30 6.55 13.99
N LYS A 183 -32.34 7.30 14.52
CA LYS A 183 -32.53 8.68 14.95
C LYS A 183 -32.88 9.60 13.78
N SER A 184 -32.17 9.50 12.68
CA SER A 184 -32.37 10.37 11.50
C SER A 184 -33.69 10.13 10.80
N ALA A 185 -34.15 8.89 10.77
CA ALA A 185 -35.44 8.50 10.16
C ALA A 185 -36.64 8.60 11.11
N GLY A 186 -36.43 8.97 12.38
CA GLY A 186 -37.50 9.07 13.37
C GLY A 186 -38.19 7.72 13.67
N LEU A 187 -37.46 6.61 13.60
CA LEU A 187 -38.02 5.28 13.84
C LEU A 187 -38.32 5.11 15.33
N SER A 188 -39.58 4.76 15.64
CA SER A 188 -40.09 4.69 17.03
C SER A 188 -39.62 3.44 17.79
N ASN A 189 -39.20 2.39 17.10
CA ASN A 189 -38.76 1.14 17.74
C ASN A 189 -37.25 1.03 17.74
N ASN A 190 -36.66 1.02 18.93
CA ASN A 190 -35.26 0.72 19.14
C ASN A 190 -35.03 -0.79 18.91
N VAL A 191 -35.11 -1.23 17.65
CA VAL A 191 -35.01 -2.65 17.25
C VAL A 191 -33.58 -3.14 17.38
N PHE A 192 -32.62 -2.25 17.21
CA PHE A 192 -31.19 -2.54 17.31
C PHE A 192 -30.68 -2.03 18.66
N LYS A 193 -30.35 -2.96 19.55
CA LYS A 193 -29.61 -2.62 20.77
C LYS A 193 -28.15 -2.62 20.41
N PRO A 194 -27.38 -1.54 20.77
CA PRO A 194 -25.94 -1.51 20.55
C PRO A 194 -25.32 -2.82 21.09
N ASN A 195 -24.61 -3.50 20.23
CA ASN A 195 -23.90 -4.71 20.64
C ASN A 195 -22.66 -4.24 21.43
N LYS A 196 -22.74 -4.33 22.76
CA LYS A 196 -21.67 -3.88 23.69
C LYS A 196 -20.29 -4.53 23.46
N ILE A 197 -20.19 -5.45 22.52
CA ILE A 197 -18.92 -6.14 22.21
C ILE A 197 -17.88 -5.17 21.64
N ASN A 198 -18.30 -4.06 20.98
CA ASN A 198 -17.39 -3.07 20.40
C ASN A 198 -17.27 -1.76 21.19
N ASN A 199 -18.05 -1.58 22.23
CA ASN A 199 -17.83 -0.51 23.20
C ASN A 199 -16.66 -0.96 24.06
N GLY A 200 -15.44 -0.65 23.63
CA GLY A 200 -14.22 -1.04 24.32
C GLY A 200 -14.34 -0.98 25.82
N ASP A 201 -13.58 -1.81 26.52
CA ASP A 201 -13.53 -1.85 28.00
C ASP A 201 -13.62 -0.41 28.54
N PRO A 202 -14.56 -0.09 29.46
CA PRO A 202 -14.68 1.24 30.07
C PRO A 202 -13.36 1.79 30.63
N ALA A 203 -12.45 0.91 31.05
CA ALA A 203 -11.10 1.28 31.45
C ALA A 203 -10.25 1.80 30.28
N ILE A 204 -10.48 1.33 29.04
CA ILE A 204 -9.79 1.80 27.83
C ILE A 204 -10.34 3.14 27.38
N GLN A 205 -11.66 3.32 27.42
CA GLN A 205 -12.28 4.62 27.15
C GLN A 205 -11.78 5.70 28.13
N LYS A 206 -11.73 5.36 29.41
CA LYS A 206 -11.22 6.26 30.43
C LYS A 206 -9.73 6.56 30.26
N TRP A 207 -8.93 5.57 29.86
CA TRP A 207 -7.52 5.77 29.55
C TRP A 207 -7.34 6.67 28.32
N TYR A 208 -8.15 6.46 27.26
CA TYR A 208 -8.16 7.29 26.05
C TYR A 208 -8.58 8.73 26.36
N GLU A 209 -9.66 8.93 27.11
CA GLU A 209 -10.11 10.24 27.56
C GLU A 209 -9.04 10.98 28.37
N ASN A 210 -8.33 10.28 29.24
CA ASN A 210 -7.29 10.88 30.08
C ASN A 210 -5.99 11.21 29.34
N ASN A 211 -5.67 10.51 28.24
CA ASN A 211 -4.39 10.67 27.55
C ASN A 211 -4.48 11.40 26.19
N TYR A 212 -5.69 11.60 25.66
CA TYR A 212 -5.88 12.21 24.35
C TYR A 212 -6.77 13.45 24.34
N LYS A 213 -7.57 13.70 25.37
CA LYS A 213 -8.30 14.98 25.50
C LYS A 213 -7.36 16.16 25.71
N GLU A 214 -6.25 15.95 26.43
CA GLU A 214 -5.24 17.00 26.65
C GLU A 214 -4.37 17.31 25.41
N ALA A 215 -4.37 16.46 24.39
CA ALA A 215 -3.60 16.69 23.16
C ALA A 215 -4.42 17.38 22.05
N ALA A 216 -5.72 17.64 22.27
CA ALA A 216 -6.63 18.26 21.32
C ALA A 216 -7.05 19.71 21.71
N GLU A 217 -6.61 20.20 22.86
CA GLU A 217 -6.63 21.61 23.28
C GLU A 217 -5.24 22.26 23.06
#